data_532395af192e2e665b8cac6fade35aa9
#
_entry.id   532395af192e2e665b8cac6fade35aa9
#
_cell.length_a   1.000
_cell.length_b   1.000
_cell.length_c   1.000
_cell.angle_alpha   90.00
_cell.angle_beta   90.00
_cell.angle_gamma   90.00
#
_symmetry.space_group_name_H-M   'P 1'
#
loop_
_entity.id
_entity.type
_entity.pdbx_description
1 polymer ?
#
loop_
_entity_poly.entity_id
_entity_poly.type
_entity_poly.pdbx_seq_one_letter_code
_entity_poly.pdbx_strand_id
1 'polypeptide(L)'
;MTVGMSQKQIDSVAYSQCRVNIFDGSVRAGKTFGWLWIILNEVAMYEGAGSIVIFGKNRDSIYRNVFEPIENVDVFAPFRKFVRYRQGAATATIFGRKVHVIGANDEGSESRIRGMTIGRAFGDEITVLNKSFFKQMLARMSVAGAKLWGTTNPDSPAHWLKADYLSKIPGTMHFDDQTPKLSLIHI
;
A
#
# COMPACT_ATOMS: atom_id res chain seq x y z
N MET A 1 -19.52 1.07 17.15
CA MET A 1 -18.19 1.59 17.54
C MET A 1 -17.68 2.45 16.41
N THR A 2 -17.62 3.73 16.58
CA THR A 2 -17.00 4.65 15.60
C THR A 2 -15.49 4.43 15.68
N VAL A 3 -14.93 3.88 14.63
CA VAL A 3 -13.52 3.49 14.51
C VAL A 3 -12.65 4.75 14.32
N GLY A 4 -12.76 5.77 15.11
CA GLY A 4 -11.83 6.93 15.10
C GLY A 4 -11.46 7.53 13.73
N MET A 5 -12.13 7.12 12.64
CA MET A 5 -11.94 7.64 11.29
C MET A 5 -12.95 8.72 10.96
N SER A 6 -12.49 9.76 10.25
CA SER A 6 -13.40 10.74 9.65
C SER A 6 -14.21 10.11 8.52
N GLN A 7 -15.36 10.70 8.17
CA GLN A 7 -16.18 10.23 7.03
C GLN A 7 -15.34 10.17 5.75
N LYS A 8 -14.50 11.16 5.51
CA LYS A 8 -13.61 11.20 4.33
C LYS A 8 -12.63 10.02 4.29
N GLN A 9 -12.10 9.59 5.43
CA GLN A 9 -11.24 8.39 5.50
C GLN A 9 -12.04 7.12 5.25
N ILE A 10 -13.25 7.00 5.80
CA ILE A 10 -14.14 5.85 5.56
C ILE A 10 -14.46 5.76 4.06
N ASP A 11 -14.87 6.86 3.45
CA ASP A 11 -15.18 6.92 2.03
C ASP A 11 -13.95 6.55 1.19
N SER A 12 -12.77 7.06 1.54
CA SER A 12 -11.51 6.74 0.87
C SER A 12 -11.19 5.24 0.89
N VAL A 13 -11.41 4.57 2.01
CA VAL A 13 -11.26 3.12 2.14
C VAL A 13 -12.29 2.39 1.26
N ALA A 14 -13.56 2.80 1.33
CA ALA A 14 -14.64 2.18 0.55
C ALA A 14 -14.44 2.31 -0.96
N TYR A 15 -13.94 3.44 -1.43
CA TYR A 15 -13.68 3.71 -2.86
C TYR A 15 -12.38 3.11 -3.39
N SER A 16 -11.49 2.59 -2.55
CA SER A 16 -10.19 2.03 -2.97
C SER A 16 -10.30 0.65 -3.61
N GLN A 17 -11.16 0.50 -4.63
CA GLN A 17 -11.46 -0.78 -5.29
C GLN A 17 -10.74 -1.00 -6.62
N CYS A 18 -9.96 -0.04 -7.09
CA CYS A 18 -9.21 -0.16 -8.33
C CYS A 18 -8.01 -1.12 -8.21
N ARG A 19 -7.43 -1.48 -9.36
CA ARG A 19 -6.21 -2.28 -9.37
C ARG A 19 -5.03 -1.57 -8.69
N VAL A 20 -4.95 -0.24 -8.82
CA VAL A 20 -3.95 0.59 -8.16
C VAL A 20 -4.66 1.76 -7.50
N ASN A 21 -4.50 1.91 -6.19
CA ASN A 21 -5.12 2.94 -5.38
C ASN A 21 -4.02 3.75 -4.69
N ILE A 22 -3.96 5.06 -4.94
CA ILE A 22 -2.95 5.95 -4.36
C ILE A 22 -3.63 6.96 -3.45
N PHE A 23 -3.27 6.92 -2.18
CA PHE A 23 -3.68 7.89 -1.17
C PHE A 23 -2.68 9.05 -1.16
N ASP A 24 -3.08 10.15 -1.78
CA ASP A 24 -2.32 11.40 -1.84
C ASP A 24 -2.89 12.42 -0.87
N GLY A 25 -2.03 13.22 -0.25
CA GLY A 25 -2.44 14.26 0.67
C GLY A 25 -1.28 14.73 1.54
N SER A 26 -1.49 15.83 2.27
CA SER A 26 -0.47 16.42 3.14
C SER A 26 -0.03 15.48 4.26
N VAL A 27 1.14 15.76 4.82
CA VAL A 27 1.61 15.09 6.03
C VAL A 27 0.57 15.29 7.14
N ARG A 28 0.30 14.25 7.93
CA ARG A 28 -0.71 14.22 9.02
C ARG A 28 -2.19 14.29 8.56
N ALA A 29 -2.48 14.14 7.29
CA ALA A 29 -3.88 14.07 6.80
C ALA A 29 -4.62 12.76 7.18
N GLY A 30 -4.00 11.87 7.95
CA GLY A 30 -4.60 10.61 8.38
C GLY A 30 -4.58 9.49 7.32
N LYS A 31 -3.86 9.67 6.20
CA LYS A 31 -3.72 8.64 5.14
C LYS A 31 -3.27 7.31 5.68
N THR A 32 -2.19 7.33 6.46
CA THR A 32 -1.58 6.11 7.03
C THR A 32 -2.59 5.33 7.87
N PHE A 33 -3.44 6.01 8.62
CA PHE A 33 -4.44 5.37 9.45
C PHE A 33 -5.45 4.57 8.62
N GLY A 34 -6.07 5.17 7.62
CA GLY A 34 -6.99 4.48 6.70
C GLY A 34 -6.31 3.37 5.92
N TRP A 35 -5.06 3.60 5.50
CA TRP A 35 -4.26 2.62 4.78
C TRP A 35 -3.89 1.39 5.65
N LEU A 36 -3.60 1.57 6.95
CA LEU A 36 -3.41 0.46 7.89
C LEU A 36 -4.66 -0.40 8.03
N TRP A 37 -5.84 0.20 8.07
CA TRP A 37 -7.10 -0.52 8.05
C TRP A 37 -7.28 -1.36 6.78
N ILE A 38 -6.88 -0.82 5.63
CA ILE A 38 -6.91 -1.55 4.37
C ILE A 38 -5.94 -2.74 4.42
N ILE A 39 -4.72 -2.56 4.93
CA ILE A 39 -3.77 -3.66 5.10
C ILE A 39 -4.39 -4.79 5.92
N LEU A 40 -4.92 -4.46 7.09
CA LEU A 40 -5.49 -5.46 7.99
C LEU A 40 -6.67 -6.18 7.35
N ASN A 41 -7.61 -5.45 6.74
CA ASN A 41 -8.78 -6.02 6.10
C ASN A 41 -8.42 -6.87 4.87
N GLU A 42 -7.62 -6.32 3.95
CA GLU A 42 -7.24 -7.02 2.71
C GLU A 42 -6.40 -8.28 2.99
N VAL A 43 -5.51 -8.23 3.98
CA VAL A 43 -4.74 -9.42 4.36
C VAL A 43 -5.64 -10.46 5.00
N ALA A 44 -6.57 -10.06 5.87
CA ALA A 44 -7.50 -11.01 6.51
C ALA A 44 -8.41 -11.72 5.48
N MET A 45 -8.90 -10.99 4.48
CA MET A 45 -9.90 -11.46 3.52
C MET A 45 -9.28 -12.03 2.23
N TYR A 46 -7.96 -11.94 2.02
CA TYR A 46 -7.36 -12.38 0.77
C TYR A 46 -7.29 -13.90 0.66
N GLU A 47 -8.01 -14.48 -0.28
CA GLU A 47 -8.01 -15.91 -0.60
C GLU A 47 -7.38 -16.22 -1.98
N GLY A 48 -6.94 -15.18 -2.70
CA GLY A 48 -6.40 -15.31 -4.04
C GLY A 48 -4.99 -15.93 -4.07
N ALA A 49 -4.58 -16.32 -5.26
CA ALA A 49 -3.21 -16.74 -5.53
C ALA A 49 -2.25 -15.54 -5.53
N GLY A 50 -1.00 -15.80 -5.24
CA GLY A 50 0.05 -14.81 -5.25
C GLY A 50 0.43 -14.29 -3.85
N SER A 51 1.59 -13.69 -3.80
CA SER A 51 2.18 -13.19 -2.57
C SER A 51 1.53 -11.90 -2.10
N ILE A 52 1.56 -11.69 -0.78
CA ILE A 52 1.20 -10.42 -0.15
C ILE A 52 2.51 -9.70 0.17
N VAL A 53 2.61 -8.43 -0.24
CA VAL A 53 3.84 -7.64 -0.12
C VAL A 53 3.54 -6.28 0.52
N ILE A 54 4.31 -5.91 1.54
CA ILE A 54 4.43 -4.55 2.03
C ILE A 54 5.79 -4.02 1.59
N PHE A 55 5.83 -2.87 0.96
CA PHE A 55 7.08 -2.27 0.48
C PHE A 55 7.15 -0.78 0.80
N GLY A 56 8.34 -0.26 0.94
CA GLY A 56 8.62 1.14 1.27
C GLY A 56 10.10 1.44 1.12
N LYS A 57 10.56 2.61 1.55
CA LYS A 57 11.95 3.03 1.43
C LYS A 57 12.93 1.97 1.95
N ASN A 58 12.76 1.53 3.18
CA ASN A 58 13.51 0.44 3.80
C ASN A 58 12.65 -0.26 4.86
N ARG A 59 13.13 -1.38 5.42
CA ARG A 59 12.37 -2.14 6.41
C ARG A 59 12.16 -1.41 7.72
N ASP A 60 13.05 -0.49 8.09
CA ASP A 60 12.91 0.31 9.31
C ASP A 60 11.83 1.37 9.17
N SER A 61 11.72 2.01 7.98
CA SER A 61 10.61 2.92 7.72
C SER A 61 9.27 2.19 7.70
N ILE A 62 9.23 1.00 7.09
CA ILE A 62 8.03 0.15 7.10
C ILE A 62 7.66 -0.26 8.54
N TYR A 63 8.63 -0.60 9.39
CA TYR A 63 8.34 -0.89 10.79
C TYR A 63 7.66 0.30 11.47
N ARG A 64 8.26 1.49 11.40
CA ARG A 64 7.75 2.71 12.04
C ARG A 64 6.37 3.13 11.51
N ASN A 65 6.12 2.94 10.21
CA ASN A 65 4.90 3.46 9.57
C ASN A 65 3.76 2.43 9.54
N VAL A 66 4.07 1.14 9.66
CA VAL A 66 3.07 0.05 9.56
C VAL A 66 2.93 -0.70 10.89
N PHE A 67 4.01 -1.31 11.36
CA PHE A 67 3.93 -2.26 12.47
C PHE A 67 3.87 -1.57 13.83
N GLU A 68 4.72 -0.59 14.07
CA GLU A 68 4.75 0.16 15.33
C GLU A 68 3.41 0.84 15.67
N PRO A 69 2.69 1.48 14.73
CA PRO A 69 1.33 1.97 15.00
C PRO A 69 0.34 0.86 15.35
N ILE A 70 0.41 -0.30 14.70
CA ILE A 70 -0.46 -1.43 15.04
C ILE A 70 -0.16 -1.95 16.44
N GLU A 71 1.09 -1.94 16.85
CA GLU A 71 1.53 -2.36 18.17
C GLU A 71 1.12 -1.38 19.29
N ASN A 72 1.15 -0.08 19.02
CA ASN A 72 1.08 0.95 20.06
C ASN A 72 -0.21 1.78 20.10
N VAL A 73 -0.94 1.90 18.98
CA VAL A 73 -2.16 2.72 18.92
C VAL A 73 -3.38 1.88 19.32
N ASP A 74 -4.14 2.36 20.31
CA ASP A 74 -5.22 1.58 20.94
C ASP A 74 -6.33 1.12 20.00
N VAL A 75 -6.62 1.88 18.97
CA VAL A 75 -7.63 1.48 17.97
C VAL A 75 -7.28 0.16 17.27
N PHE A 76 -5.99 -0.17 17.17
CA PHE A 76 -5.52 -1.43 16.60
C PHE A 76 -5.34 -2.55 17.64
N ALA A 77 -5.59 -2.29 18.93
CA ALA A 77 -5.42 -3.28 19.99
C ALA A 77 -6.08 -4.64 19.71
N PRO A 78 -7.32 -4.72 19.15
CA PRO A 78 -7.94 -6.01 18.82
C PRO A 78 -7.16 -6.84 17.80
N PHE A 79 -6.33 -6.20 16.98
CA PHE A 79 -5.58 -6.84 15.87
C PHE A 79 -4.16 -7.24 16.25
N ARG A 80 -3.58 -6.68 17.32
CA ARG A 80 -2.20 -6.92 17.76
C ARG A 80 -1.84 -8.40 17.83
N LYS A 81 -2.73 -9.23 18.38
CA LYS A 81 -2.50 -10.68 18.50
C LYS A 81 -2.38 -11.43 17.18
N PHE A 82 -2.85 -10.84 16.08
CA PHE A 82 -2.81 -11.42 14.74
C PHE A 82 -1.64 -10.90 13.88
N VAL A 83 -0.89 -9.92 14.37
CA VAL A 83 0.24 -9.31 13.66
C VAL A 83 1.53 -9.66 14.37
N ARG A 84 2.46 -10.28 13.65
CA ARG A 84 3.79 -10.62 14.16
C ARG A 84 4.84 -10.17 13.17
N TYR A 85 5.67 -9.26 13.58
CA TYR A 85 6.80 -8.80 12.80
C TYR A 85 8.00 -8.54 13.70
N ARG A 86 9.16 -9.04 13.30
CA ARG A 86 10.44 -8.67 13.90
C ARG A 86 11.08 -7.59 13.05
N GLN A 87 11.38 -6.44 13.61
CA GLN A 87 12.02 -5.33 12.90
C GLN A 87 13.22 -5.83 12.06
N GLY A 88 13.32 -5.38 10.82
CA GLY A 88 14.36 -5.78 9.88
C GLY A 88 14.13 -7.12 9.18
N ALA A 89 13.17 -7.94 9.61
CA ALA A 89 12.87 -9.21 8.96
C ALA A 89 12.34 -9.04 7.53
N ALA A 90 12.59 -10.03 6.68
CA ALA A 90 12.09 -10.03 5.29
C ALA A 90 10.61 -10.43 5.19
N THR A 91 10.02 -10.94 6.26
CA THR A 91 8.64 -11.40 6.28
C THR A 91 7.98 -11.09 7.62
N ALA A 92 6.67 -10.83 7.57
CA ALA A 92 5.77 -10.74 8.70
C ALA A 92 4.72 -11.85 8.62
N THR A 93 3.99 -12.07 9.70
CA THR A 93 2.77 -12.87 9.73
C THR A 93 1.61 -11.97 10.15
N ILE A 94 0.58 -11.88 9.31
CA ILE A 94 -0.62 -11.10 9.59
C ILE A 94 -1.83 -12.02 9.36
N PHE A 95 -2.66 -12.24 10.36
CA PHE A 95 -3.78 -13.21 10.36
C PHE A 95 -3.35 -14.61 9.90
N GLY A 96 -2.18 -15.07 10.34
CA GLY A 96 -1.62 -16.37 9.95
C GLY A 96 -1.03 -16.41 8.53
N ARG A 97 -1.15 -15.35 7.75
CA ARG A 97 -0.65 -15.27 6.38
C ARG A 97 0.76 -14.68 6.33
N LYS A 98 1.61 -15.25 5.47
CA LYS A 98 2.94 -14.73 5.21
C LYS A 98 2.86 -13.46 4.38
N VAL A 99 3.45 -12.40 4.85
CA VAL A 99 3.56 -11.09 4.19
C VAL A 99 5.04 -10.78 3.97
N HIS A 100 5.45 -10.52 2.74
CA HIS A 100 6.82 -10.11 2.42
C HIS A 100 7.01 -8.63 2.75
N VAL A 101 8.13 -8.29 3.40
CA VAL A 101 8.49 -6.92 3.77
C VAL A 101 9.74 -6.51 3.00
N ILE A 102 9.59 -5.57 2.06
CA ILE A 102 10.61 -5.25 1.06
C ILE A 102 11.00 -3.78 1.11
N GLY A 103 12.28 -3.51 1.44
CA GLY A 103 12.86 -2.18 1.24
C GLY A 103 13.19 -1.97 -0.24
N ALA A 104 12.82 -0.83 -0.80
CA ALA A 104 12.92 -0.53 -2.23
C ALA A 104 13.95 0.57 -2.56
N ASN A 105 14.89 0.84 -1.65
CA ASN A 105 15.83 1.96 -1.77
C ASN A 105 17.23 1.58 -2.30
N ASP A 106 17.46 0.32 -2.65
CA ASP A 106 18.74 -0.14 -3.16
C ASP A 106 18.63 -0.75 -4.57
N GLU A 107 19.75 -0.83 -5.29
CA GLU A 107 19.81 -1.40 -6.64
C GLU A 107 19.38 -2.87 -6.69
N GLY A 108 19.51 -3.59 -5.57
CA GLY A 108 19.07 -4.99 -5.43
C GLY A 108 17.57 -5.16 -5.18
N SER A 109 16.83 -4.08 -4.94
CA SER A 109 15.42 -4.15 -4.58
C SER A 109 14.54 -4.78 -5.66
N GLU A 110 14.83 -4.51 -6.93
CA GLU A 110 14.11 -5.11 -8.06
C GLU A 110 14.30 -6.63 -8.14
N SER A 111 15.50 -7.12 -7.82
CA SER A 111 15.79 -8.56 -7.86
C SER A 111 14.95 -9.34 -6.85
N ARG A 112 14.59 -8.72 -5.71
CA ARG A 112 13.78 -9.34 -4.67
C ARG A 112 12.36 -9.64 -5.11
N ILE A 113 11.83 -8.91 -6.09
CA ILE A 113 10.48 -9.09 -6.59
C ILE A 113 10.40 -9.81 -7.95
N ARG A 114 11.54 -9.97 -8.66
CA ARG A 114 11.55 -10.54 -10.03
C ARG A 114 10.92 -11.91 -10.16
N GLY A 115 11.09 -12.77 -9.17
CA GLY A 115 10.53 -14.14 -9.16
C GLY A 115 9.16 -14.24 -8.52
N MET A 116 8.56 -13.12 -8.09
CA MET A 116 7.30 -13.15 -7.35
C MET A 116 6.11 -12.98 -8.29
N THR A 117 5.03 -13.64 -7.94
CA THR A 117 3.69 -13.34 -8.43
C THR A 117 2.92 -12.69 -7.28
N ILE A 118 2.44 -11.46 -7.46
CA ILE A 118 1.91 -10.64 -6.37
C ILE A 118 0.41 -10.45 -6.54
N GLY A 119 -0.34 -10.76 -5.49
CA GLY A 119 -1.78 -10.58 -5.46
C GLY A 119 -2.24 -9.37 -4.63
N ARG A 120 -1.50 -9.04 -3.59
CA ARG A 120 -1.74 -7.85 -2.76
C ARG A 120 -0.45 -7.11 -2.51
N ALA A 121 -0.43 -5.81 -2.79
CA ALA A 121 0.73 -4.95 -2.62
C ALA A 121 0.36 -3.68 -1.83
N PHE A 122 1.15 -3.36 -0.82
CA PHE A 122 0.95 -2.19 0.03
C PHE A 122 2.23 -1.35 0.03
N GLY A 123 2.17 -0.16 -0.55
CA GLY A 123 3.32 0.73 -0.71
C GLY A 123 3.30 1.89 0.28
N ASP A 124 4.37 2.03 1.04
CA ASP A 124 4.56 3.15 1.94
C ASP A 124 5.41 4.24 1.27
N GLU A 125 4.90 5.46 1.24
CA GLU A 125 5.56 6.64 0.67
C GLU A 125 6.11 6.40 -0.75
N ILE A 126 5.26 6.05 -1.71
CA ILE A 126 5.66 5.66 -3.08
C ILE A 126 6.56 6.71 -3.76
N THR A 127 6.42 7.99 -3.45
CA THR A 127 7.26 9.06 -4.02
C THR A 127 8.74 8.92 -3.70
N VAL A 128 9.12 8.31 -2.60
CA VAL A 128 10.55 8.12 -2.26
C VAL A 128 11.19 6.90 -2.95
N LEU A 129 10.41 6.13 -3.72
CA LEU A 129 10.87 4.90 -4.35
C LEU A 129 11.41 5.13 -5.76
N ASN A 130 12.28 4.24 -6.21
CA ASN A 130 12.73 4.24 -7.60
C ASN A 130 11.58 3.89 -8.55
N LYS A 131 11.43 4.66 -9.62
CA LYS A 131 10.43 4.43 -10.67
C LYS A 131 10.50 3.01 -11.26
N SER A 132 11.73 2.49 -11.45
CA SER A 132 11.96 1.15 -11.98
C SER A 132 11.42 0.07 -11.06
N PHE A 133 11.63 0.20 -9.74
CA PHE A 133 11.05 -0.70 -8.74
C PHE A 133 9.52 -0.70 -8.80
N PHE A 134 8.89 0.48 -8.85
CA PHE A 134 7.43 0.60 -8.92
C PHE A 134 6.87 -0.04 -10.20
N LYS A 135 7.50 0.19 -11.35
CA LYS A 135 7.13 -0.46 -12.62
C LYS A 135 7.23 -1.99 -12.53
N GLN A 136 8.31 -2.49 -11.93
CA GLN A 136 8.52 -3.91 -11.73
C GLN A 136 7.45 -4.49 -10.78
N MET A 137 7.10 -3.78 -9.72
CA MET A 137 6.02 -4.17 -8.81
C MET A 137 4.70 -4.36 -9.58
N LEU A 138 4.30 -3.38 -10.39
CA LEU A 138 3.10 -3.47 -11.21
C LEU A 138 3.14 -4.65 -12.21
N ALA A 139 4.31 -4.92 -12.80
CA ALA A 139 4.49 -6.05 -13.72
C ALA A 139 4.35 -7.42 -13.01
N ARG A 140 4.66 -7.52 -11.72
CA ARG A 140 4.51 -8.75 -10.93
C ARG A 140 3.09 -8.99 -10.42
N MET A 141 2.21 -8.01 -10.52
CA MET A 141 0.80 -8.13 -10.16
C MET A 141 0.01 -8.75 -11.32
N SER A 142 0.33 -10.01 -11.65
CA SER A 142 -0.18 -10.72 -12.84
C SER A 142 -1.36 -11.65 -12.56
N VAL A 143 -1.75 -11.85 -11.29
CA VAL A 143 -2.93 -12.66 -10.97
C VAL A 143 -4.21 -11.86 -11.12
N ALA A 144 -5.31 -12.54 -11.47
CA ALA A 144 -6.62 -11.93 -11.52
C ALA A 144 -6.99 -11.31 -10.17
N GLY A 145 -7.55 -10.10 -10.18
CA GLY A 145 -7.92 -9.38 -8.97
C GLY A 145 -6.74 -8.88 -8.12
N ALA A 146 -5.51 -8.85 -8.66
CA ALA A 146 -4.37 -8.24 -7.97
C ALA A 146 -4.61 -6.75 -7.73
N LYS A 147 -4.33 -6.26 -6.50
CA LYS A 147 -4.53 -4.88 -6.10
C LYS A 147 -3.31 -4.31 -5.38
N LEU A 148 -3.08 -3.02 -5.60
CA LEU A 148 -2.09 -2.22 -4.90
C LEU A 148 -2.77 -1.05 -4.20
N TRP A 149 -2.36 -0.80 -2.97
CA TRP A 149 -2.68 0.42 -2.21
C TRP A 149 -1.39 1.08 -1.77
N GLY A 150 -1.23 2.35 -2.08
CA GLY A 150 -0.04 3.09 -1.73
C GLY A 150 -0.32 4.43 -1.11
N THR A 151 0.53 4.85 -0.19
CA THR A 151 0.54 6.21 0.34
C THR A 151 1.56 7.07 -0.38
N THR A 152 1.28 8.34 -0.51
CA THR A 152 2.23 9.32 -1.00
C THR A 152 2.01 10.69 -0.35
N ASN A 153 3.05 11.49 -0.30
CA ASN A 153 2.94 12.90 0.03
C ASN A 153 3.03 13.70 -1.27
N PRO A 154 2.35 14.85 -1.39
CA PRO A 154 2.51 15.72 -2.52
C PRO A 154 3.99 16.05 -2.74
N ASP A 155 4.47 15.80 -3.95
CA ASP A 155 5.82 16.09 -4.37
C ASP A 155 5.79 17.06 -5.56
N SER A 156 6.94 17.42 -6.07
CA SER A 156 7.07 18.26 -7.25
C SER A 156 6.14 17.79 -8.38
N PRO A 157 5.48 18.69 -9.12
CA PRO A 157 4.72 18.34 -10.31
C PRO A 157 5.50 17.53 -11.36
N ALA A 158 6.83 17.68 -11.38
CA ALA A 158 7.73 16.94 -12.26
C ALA A 158 8.08 15.52 -11.74
N HIS A 159 7.68 15.16 -10.53
CA HIS A 159 7.96 13.83 -10.01
C HIS A 159 7.29 12.75 -10.87
N TRP A 160 8.02 11.66 -11.14
CA TRP A 160 7.59 10.58 -12.05
C TRP A 160 6.21 10.00 -11.70
N LEU A 161 5.90 9.86 -10.42
CA LEU A 161 4.60 9.33 -9.99
C LEU A 161 3.47 10.25 -10.46
N LYS A 162 3.64 11.57 -10.30
CA LYS A 162 2.66 12.56 -10.74
C LYS A 162 2.61 12.65 -12.26
N ALA A 163 3.75 12.78 -12.92
CA ALA A 163 3.81 12.97 -14.37
C ALA A 163 3.31 11.75 -15.16
N ASP A 164 3.66 10.52 -14.73
CA ASP A 164 3.34 9.31 -15.49
C ASP A 164 1.99 8.67 -15.10
N TYR A 165 1.53 8.89 -13.87
CA TYR A 165 0.36 8.21 -13.32
C TYR A 165 -0.72 9.18 -12.85
N LEU A 166 -0.45 10.03 -11.85
CA LEU A 166 -1.50 10.80 -11.19
C LEU A 166 -2.11 11.88 -12.08
N SER A 167 -1.31 12.57 -12.91
CA SER A 167 -1.79 13.60 -13.84
C SER A 167 -2.68 13.04 -14.98
N LYS A 168 -2.66 11.74 -15.20
CA LYS A 168 -3.44 11.07 -16.24
C LYS A 168 -4.79 10.56 -15.74
N ILE A 169 -5.06 10.73 -14.45
CA ILE A 169 -6.34 10.40 -13.86
C ILE A 169 -7.25 11.63 -14.03
N PRO A 170 -8.36 11.55 -14.75
CA PRO A 170 -9.35 12.62 -14.74
C PRO A 170 -9.76 12.90 -13.29
N GLY A 171 -9.80 14.16 -12.90
CA GLY A 171 -9.89 14.65 -11.51
C GLY A 171 -11.11 14.25 -10.68
N THR A 172 -11.79 13.20 -11.02
CA THR A 172 -12.77 12.49 -10.19
C THR A 172 -13.08 11.13 -10.82
N MET A 173 -12.93 10.10 -10.04
CA MET A 173 -13.16 8.70 -10.33
C MET A 173 -14.33 8.39 -11.26
N HIS A 174 -14.07 8.03 -12.50
CA HIS A 174 -14.95 7.15 -13.28
C HIS A 174 -14.07 6.35 -14.23
N PHE A 175 -14.13 5.03 -14.13
CA PHE A 175 -13.35 4.11 -14.93
C PHE A 175 -14.28 3.28 -15.78
N ASP A 176 -14.03 3.23 -17.08
CA ASP A 176 -14.56 2.18 -17.93
C ASP A 176 -13.71 0.90 -17.79
N ASP A 177 -14.26 -0.23 -18.18
CA ASP A 177 -13.71 -1.57 -17.88
C ASP A 177 -12.44 -1.94 -18.64
N GLN A 178 -11.82 -1.06 -19.41
CA GLN A 178 -10.76 -1.42 -20.36
C GLN A 178 -9.39 -0.82 -20.08
N THR A 179 -9.23 0.10 -19.12
CA THR A 179 -7.95 0.71 -18.76
C THR A 179 -7.40 0.14 -17.46
N PRO A 180 -6.05 0.11 -17.25
CA PRO A 180 -5.50 -0.26 -15.96
C PRO A 180 -6.02 0.71 -14.89
N LYS A 181 -6.96 0.21 -14.10
CA LYS A 181 -7.75 0.99 -13.15
C LYS A 181 -6.84 1.54 -12.06
N LEU A 182 -6.53 2.82 -12.16
CA LEU A 182 -5.76 3.59 -11.18
C LEU A 182 -6.71 4.59 -10.50
N SER A 183 -6.75 4.62 -9.18
CA SER A 183 -7.49 5.62 -8.43
C SER A 183 -6.55 6.51 -7.64
N LEU A 184 -6.79 7.81 -7.69
CA LEU A 184 -6.16 8.82 -6.84
C LEU A 184 -7.16 9.23 -5.76
N ILE A 185 -6.77 9.06 -4.52
CA ILE A 185 -7.62 9.37 -3.36
C ILE A 185 -6.96 10.50 -2.59
N HIS A 186 -7.56 11.67 -2.63
CA HIS A 186 -7.14 12.81 -1.81
C HIS A 186 -7.77 12.75 -0.43
N ILE A 187 -6.93 12.73 0.59
CA ILE A 187 -7.35 12.76 2.00
C ILE A 187 -6.97 14.12 2.63
#